data_10690fcaa529edf75849cf8b3a65391a
#
_entry.id   10690fcaa529edf75849cf8b3a65391a
#
_cell.length_a   1.000
_cell.length_b   1.000
_cell.length_c   1.000
_cell.angle_alpha   90.00
_cell.angle_beta   90.00
_cell.angle_gamma   90.00
#
_symmetry.space_group_name_H-M   'P 1'
#
loop_
_entity.id
_entity.type
_entity.pdbx_description
1 polymer ?
#
loop_
_entity_poly.entity_id
_entity_poly.type
_entity_poly.pdbx_seq_one_letter_code
_entity_poly.pdbx_strand_id
1 'polypeptide(L)'
;TVLGLAALVGLADQNAIFADDDDEGQEALIKLLDTSKINLQQGIVASEQQGQPISAKFEVEEGKLQLSVYTAKEGKFFEVLINYMTGKVLKVEPITEGDDFAAATSQSAAMSMAKTSLKEAVDKAVSQSAKARVVSAVPGLKDGHPVASIVLLDGEQLKTVQQPLD
;
A
#
# COMPACT_ATOMS: atom_id res chain seq x y z
N THR A 1 10.30 -10.21 -16.53
CA THR A 1 11.12 -9.01 -16.25
C THR A 1 10.17 -7.97 -15.70
N VAL A 2 9.99 -7.97 -14.39
CA VAL A 2 9.14 -7.02 -13.70
C VAL A 2 9.97 -5.76 -13.50
N LEU A 3 9.65 -4.69 -14.21
CA LEU A 3 10.08 -3.36 -13.84
C LEU A 3 9.05 -2.82 -12.85
N GLY A 4 9.18 -3.22 -11.60
CA GLY A 4 8.52 -2.56 -10.51
C GLY A 4 9.13 -1.18 -10.33
N LEU A 5 8.38 -0.14 -10.57
CA LEU A 5 8.77 1.21 -10.22
C LEU A 5 8.66 1.36 -8.70
N ALA A 6 9.66 0.87 -8.00
CA ALA A 6 9.86 1.15 -6.59
C ALA A 6 10.65 2.45 -6.51
N ALA A 7 10.02 3.52 -6.26
CA ALA A 7 10.71 4.67 -5.72
C ALA A 7 9.91 5.15 -4.52
N LEU A 8 10.50 5.02 -3.34
CA LEU A 8 10.72 6.20 -2.53
C LEU A 8 11.15 5.84 -1.13
N VAL A 9 12.43 5.80 -0.98
CA VAL A 9 13.09 6.02 0.30
C VAL A 9 13.50 7.48 0.33
N GLY A 10 12.86 8.26 1.15
CA GLY A 10 13.25 9.64 1.39
C GLY A 10 12.12 10.39 2.05
N LEU A 11 12.14 10.46 3.38
CA LEU A 11 11.30 11.36 4.17
C LEU A 11 11.77 12.81 4.01
N ALA A 12 11.59 13.36 2.82
CA ALA A 12 11.70 14.79 2.60
C ALA A 12 10.60 15.17 1.60
N ASP A 13 9.65 15.98 2.05
CA ASP A 13 8.52 16.53 1.29
C ASP A 13 7.56 15.50 0.67
N GLN A 14 6.65 15.03 1.49
CA GLN A 14 5.62 14.05 1.10
C GLN A 14 4.48 14.62 0.23
N ASN A 15 4.64 15.81 -0.31
CA ASN A 15 3.80 16.32 -1.41
C ASN A 15 4.32 15.93 -2.79
N ALA A 16 5.44 15.21 -2.88
CA ALA A 16 6.12 14.91 -4.15
C ALA A 16 5.86 13.51 -4.71
N ILE A 17 5.01 12.70 -4.07
CA ILE A 17 4.74 11.34 -4.58
C ILE A 17 3.90 11.35 -5.86
N PHE A 18 3.26 12.47 -6.18
CA PHE A 18 2.48 12.68 -7.40
C PHE A 18 2.85 13.98 -8.12
N ALA A 19 4.11 14.42 -8.00
CA ALA A 19 4.58 15.61 -8.69
C ALA A 19 5.11 15.24 -10.08
N ASP A 20 4.40 15.65 -11.07
CA ASP A 20 4.81 16.18 -12.35
C ASP A 20 4.96 15.30 -13.60
N ASP A 21 4.74 13.95 -13.56
CA ASP A 21 4.84 13.20 -14.82
C ASP A 21 3.69 12.18 -15.07
N ASP A 22 2.62 12.15 -14.25
CA ASP A 22 1.66 11.05 -14.29
C ASP A 22 0.17 11.42 -14.12
N ASP A 23 -0.27 12.54 -14.66
CA ASP A 23 -1.72 12.83 -14.71
C ASP A 23 -2.49 11.69 -15.42
N GLU A 24 -1.91 11.13 -16.48
CA GLU A 24 -2.52 9.99 -17.21
C GLU A 24 -2.57 8.71 -16.36
N GLY A 25 -1.50 8.41 -15.63
CA GLY A 25 -1.43 7.25 -14.73
C GLY A 25 -2.40 7.37 -13.56
N GLN A 26 -2.51 8.56 -12.99
CA GLN A 26 -3.45 8.86 -11.92
C GLN A 26 -4.91 8.76 -12.37
N GLU A 27 -5.25 9.32 -13.54
CA GLU A 27 -6.59 9.17 -14.12
C GLU A 27 -6.95 7.71 -14.41
N ALA A 28 -6.00 6.95 -14.95
CA ALA A 28 -6.18 5.53 -15.20
C ALA A 28 -6.44 4.76 -13.91
N LEU A 29 -5.67 5.04 -12.84
CA LEU A 29 -5.87 4.43 -11.53
C LEU A 29 -7.26 4.75 -10.97
N ILE A 30 -7.69 6.01 -10.99
CA ILE A 30 -9.00 6.45 -10.50
C ILE A 30 -10.12 5.71 -11.23
N LYS A 31 -10.07 5.65 -12.56
CA LYS A 31 -11.07 4.95 -13.38
C LYS A 31 -11.11 3.44 -13.12
N LEU A 32 -9.94 2.82 -13.03
CA LEU A 32 -9.82 1.38 -12.80
C LEU A 32 -10.20 0.99 -11.37
N LEU A 33 -9.95 1.86 -10.39
CA LEU A 33 -10.29 1.62 -9.00
C LEU A 33 -11.81 1.35 -8.81
N ASP A 34 -12.66 2.00 -9.61
CA ASP A 34 -14.10 1.78 -9.59
C ASP A 34 -14.52 0.37 -10.04
N THR A 35 -13.64 -0.35 -10.74
CA THR A 35 -13.90 -1.74 -11.14
C THR A 35 -13.69 -2.72 -9.99
N SER A 36 -12.97 -2.34 -8.94
CA SER A 36 -12.71 -3.21 -7.78
C SER A 36 -13.99 -3.45 -6.97
N LYS A 37 -14.26 -4.71 -6.66
CA LYS A 37 -15.36 -5.15 -5.79
C LYS A 37 -14.96 -5.26 -4.33
N ILE A 38 -13.67 -5.17 -4.03
CA ILE A 38 -13.14 -5.19 -2.67
C ILE A 38 -12.40 -3.89 -2.38
N ASN A 39 -12.28 -3.56 -1.10
CA ASN A 39 -11.47 -2.45 -0.63
C ASN A 39 -10.07 -2.92 -0.21
N LEU A 40 -9.18 -1.97 0.08
CA LEU A 40 -7.81 -2.27 0.50
C LEU A 40 -7.76 -3.11 1.78
N GLN A 41 -8.63 -2.85 2.74
CA GLN A 41 -8.70 -3.59 4.00
C GLN A 41 -9.00 -5.07 3.79
N GLN A 42 -9.90 -5.39 2.86
CA GLN A 42 -10.21 -6.78 2.49
C GLN A 42 -9.00 -7.47 1.85
N GLY A 43 -8.23 -6.74 1.04
CA GLY A 43 -6.97 -7.24 0.49
C GLY A 43 -5.93 -7.51 1.57
N ILE A 44 -5.78 -6.59 2.53
CA ILE A 44 -4.89 -6.77 3.68
C ILE A 44 -5.26 -8.03 4.46
N VAL A 45 -6.53 -8.22 4.80
CA VAL A 45 -7.01 -9.42 5.52
C VAL A 45 -6.75 -10.70 4.73
N ALA A 46 -7.00 -10.69 3.42
CA ALA A 46 -6.77 -11.86 2.56
C ALA A 46 -5.30 -12.30 2.53
N SER A 47 -4.37 -11.37 2.73
CA SER A 47 -2.92 -11.64 2.72
C SER A 47 -2.35 -12.18 4.03
N GLU A 48 -3.07 -12.08 5.16
CA GLU A 48 -2.56 -12.38 6.50
C GLU A 48 -2.06 -13.83 6.67
N GLN A 49 -2.61 -14.77 5.91
CA GLN A 49 -2.13 -16.15 5.92
C GLN A 49 -0.70 -16.30 5.34
N GLN A 50 -0.28 -15.34 4.54
CA GLN A 50 1.04 -15.31 3.91
C GLN A 50 2.10 -14.58 4.76
N GLY A 51 1.68 -13.93 5.83
CA GLY A 51 2.55 -13.21 6.76
C GLY A 51 1.90 -11.94 7.31
N GLN A 52 2.64 -11.20 8.11
CA GLN A 52 2.20 -9.90 8.62
C GLN A 52 2.17 -8.89 7.47
N PRO A 53 1.03 -8.26 7.17
CA PRO A 53 0.97 -7.18 6.19
C PRO A 53 1.86 -5.99 6.60
N ILE A 54 2.74 -5.57 5.70
CA ILE A 54 3.68 -4.45 5.92
C ILE A 54 3.46 -3.28 4.96
N SER A 55 2.74 -3.48 3.86
CA SER A 55 2.20 -2.41 3.01
C SER A 55 1.13 -2.98 2.08
N ALA A 56 0.29 -2.11 1.54
CA ALA A 56 -0.74 -2.49 0.58
C ALA A 56 -1.01 -1.35 -0.40
N LYS A 57 -1.28 -1.68 -1.66
CA LYS A 57 -1.59 -0.70 -2.69
C LYS A 57 -2.46 -1.25 -3.82
N PHE A 58 -3.33 -0.40 -4.34
CA PHE A 58 -3.83 -0.51 -5.69
C PHE A 58 -2.89 0.24 -6.63
N GLU A 59 -2.59 -0.35 -7.76
CA GLU A 59 -1.74 0.25 -8.80
C GLU A 59 -2.21 -0.16 -10.19
N VAL A 60 -1.73 0.51 -11.21
CA VAL A 60 -1.96 0.14 -12.61
C VAL A 60 -0.69 -0.50 -13.14
N GLU A 61 -0.78 -1.77 -13.49
CA GLU A 61 0.32 -2.54 -14.07
C GLU A 61 -0.12 -3.03 -15.46
N GLU A 62 0.65 -2.70 -16.49
CA GLU A 62 0.33 -3.03 -17.89
C GLU A 62 -1.12 -2.67 -18.30
N GLY A 63 -1.61 -1.51 -17.83
CA GLY A 63 -2.96 -1.01 -18.12
C GLY A 63 -4.09 -1.73 -17.37
N LYS A 64 -3.78 -2.54 -16.35
CA LYS A 64 -4.75 -3.26 -15.52
C LYS A 64 -4.61 -2.88 -14.06
N LEU A 65 -5.73 -2.87 -13.35
CA LEU A 65 -5.69 -2.70 -11.90
C LEU A 65 -5.05 -3.92 -11.25
N GLN A 66 -4.14 -3.67 -10.32
CA GLN A 66 -3.52 -4.66 -9.47
C GLN A 66 -3.70 -4.28 -8.01
N LEU A 67 -3.97 -5.26 -7.16
CA LEU A 67 -3.96 -5.11 -5.71
C LEU A 67 -2.84 -5.97 -5.15
N SER A 68 -1.81 -5.29 -4.64
CA SER A 68 -0.63 -5.91 -4.03
C SER A 68 -0.59 -5.65 -2.54
N VAL A 69 -0.28 -6.68 -1.78
CA VAL A 69 0.02 -6.57 -0.35
C VAL A 69 1.39 -7.17 -0.09
N TYR A 70 2.29 -6.40 0.48
CA TYR A 70 3.58 -6.90 0.93
C TYR A 70 3.43 -7.48 2.34
N THR A 71 3.98 -8.66 2.55
CA THR A 71 3.94 -9.36 3.85
C THR A 71 5.32 -9.77 4.30
N ALA A 72 5.50 -9.85 5.63
CA ALA A 72 6.71 -10.35 6.27
C ALA A 72 6.41 -11.61 7.06
N LYS A 73 7.21 -12.66 6.88
CA LYS A 73 7.10 -13.92 7.60
C LYS A 73 8.47 -14.55 7.79
N GLU A 74 8.84 -14.79 9.06
CA GLU A 74 10.10 -15.46 9.42
C GLU A 74 11.35 -14.84 8.74
N GLY A 75 11.40 -13.52 8.71
CA GLY A 75 12.50 -12.76 8.10
C GLY A 75 12.53 -12.74 6.58
N LYS A 76 11.47 -13.25 5.93
CA LYS A 76 11.29 -13.23 4.48
C LYS A 76 10.15 -12.31 4.11
N PHE A 77 10.21 -11.76 2.90
CA PHE A 77 9.19 -10.88 2.36
C PHE A 77 8.51 -11.49 1.14
N PHE A 78 7.23 -11.20 1.00
CA PHE A 78 6.43 -11.69 -0.12
C PHE A 78 5.53 -10.59 -0.65
N GLU A 79 5.36 -10.55 -1.96
CA GLU A 79 4.28 -9.84 -2.61
C GLU A 79 3.11 -10.79 -2.80
N VAL A 80 1.96 -10.41 -2.25
CA VAL A 80 0.71 -11.15 -2.37
C VAL A 80 -0.22 -10.40 -3.30
N LEU A 81 -0.46 -10.96 -4.48
CA LEU A 81 -1.40 -10.41 -5.44
C LEU A 81 -2.81 -10.90 -5.12
N ILE A 82 -3.73 -9.97 -4.97
CA ILE A 82 -5.12 -10.23 -4.61
C ILE A 82 -6.03 -9.95 -5.82
N ASN A 83 -6.94 -10.85 -6.09
CA ASN A 83 -7.98 -10.61 -7.08
C ASN A 83 -8.94 -9.53 -6.56
N TYR A 84 -8.90 -8.36 -7.17
CA TYR A 84 -9.71 -7.19 -6.77
C TYR A 84 -11.22 -7.36 -7.03
N MET A 85 -11.63 -8.41 -7.74
CA MET A 85 -13.04 -8.75 -7.96
C MET A 85 -13.57 -9.72 -6.91
N THR A 86 -12.74 -10.64 -6.41
CA THR A 86 -13.16 -11.74 -5.53
C THR A 86 -12.55 -11.71 -4.14
N GLY A 87 -11.47 -10.96 -3.94
CA GLY A 87 -10.69 -10.94 -2.70
C GLY A 87 -9.82 -12.18 -2.47
N LYS A 88 -9.69 -13.07 -3.45
CA LYS A 88 -8.85 -14.27 -3.32
C LYS A 88 -7.41 -13.97 -3.69
N VAL A 89 -6.49 -14.65 -3.02
CA VAL A 89 -5.07 -14.64 -3.39
C VAL A 89 -4.90 -15.27 -4.77
N LEU A 90 -4.27 -14.52 -5.68
CA LEU A 90 -3.92 -14.97 -7.03
C LEU A 90 -2.53 -15.57 -7.09
N LYS A 91 -1.58 -14.92 -6.42
CA LYS A 91 -0.16 -15.25 -6.50
C LYS A 91 0.56 -14.77 -5.25
N VAL A 92 1.60 -15.50 -4.88
CA VAL A 92 2.54 -15.12 -3.81
C VAL A 92 3.93 -15.21 -4.39
N GLU A 93 4.66 -14.10 -4.41
CA GLU A 93 6.00 -14.02 -4.95
C GLU A 93 6.99 -13.62 -3.87
N PRO A 94 8.12 -14.33 -3.72
CA PRO A 94 9.14 -13.91 -2.78
C PRO A 94 9.83 -12.64 -3.26
N ILE A 95 10.07 -11.70 -2.33
CA ILE A 95 10.85 -10.49 -2.56
C ILE A 95 12.24 -10.73 -1.97
N THR A 96 13.25 -10.87 -2.82
CA THR A 96 14.59 -11.30 -2.41
C THR A 96 15.69 -10.28 -2.67
N GLU A 97 15.45 -9.29 -3.53
CA GLU A 97 16.46 -8.33 -3.96
C GLU A 97 15.81 -7.05 -4.53
N GLY A 98 16.64 -6.07 -4.83
CA GLY A 98 16.24 -4.82 -5.49
C GLY A 98 15.52 -3.85 -4.58
N ASP A 99 14.85 -2.89 -5.21
CA ASP A 99 14.17 -1.79 -4.52
C ASP A 99 12.98 -2.29 -3.69
N ASP A 100 12.28 -3.31 -4.16
CA ASP A 100 11.17 -3.92 -3.42
C ASP A 100 11.64 -4.58 -2.12
N PHE A 101 12.81 -5.21 -2.14
CA PHE A 101 13.41 -5.77 -0.92
C PHE A 101 13.82 -4.69 0.06
N ALA A 102 14.42 -3.60 -0.41
CA ALA A 102 14.78 -2.46 0.43
C ALA A 102 13.53 -1.79 1.03
N ALA A 103 12.49 -1.62 0.22
CA ALA A 103 11.20 -1.09 0.68
C ALA A 103 10.55 -2.00 1.74
N ALA A 104 10.45 -3.31 1.47
CA ALA A 104 9.89 -4.29 2.39
C ALA A 104 10.67 -4.32 3.73
N THR A 105 12.00 -4.23 3.67
CA THR A 105 12.86 -4.15 4.87
C THR A 105 12.51 -2.92 5.72
N SER A 106 12.41 -1.76 5.09
CA SER A 106 12.06 -0.51 5.77
C SER A 106 10.65 -0.53 6.36
N GLN A 107 9.67 -1.02 5.60
CA GLN A 107 8.28 -1.15 6.02
C GLN A 107 8.14 -2.14 7.19
N SER A 108 8.83 -3.28 7.12
CA SER A 108 8.87 -4.28 8.17
C SER A 108 9.49 -3.71 9.46
N ALA A 109 10.56 -2.92 9.35
CA ALA A 109 11.16 -2.26 10.49
C ALA A 109 10.17 -1.29 11.17
N ALA A 110 9.45 -0.49 10.40
CA ALA A 110 8.42 0.40 10.93
C ALA A 110 7.29 -0.40 11.61
N MET A 111 6.81 -1.46 10.97
CA MET A 111 5.75 -2.31 11.53
C MET A 111 6.18 -3.07 12.79
N SER A 112 7.47 -3.38 12.94
CA SER A 112 7.98 -4.01 14.17
C SER A 112 7.92 -3.11 15.40
N MET A 113 7.89 -1.79 15.20
CA MET A 113 7.76 -0.77 16.25
C MET A 113 6.29 -0.35 16.45
N ALA A 114 5.42 -0.73 15.55
CA ALA A 114 4.00 -0.36 15.57
C ALA A 114 3.25 -1.10 16.69
N LYS A 115 2.31 -0.40 17.32
CA LYS A 115 1.32 -0.96 18.24
C LYS A 115 -0.04 -1.15 17.57
N THR A 116 -0.21 -0.50 16.42
CA THR A 116 -1.42 -0.54 15.59
C THR A 116 -1.10 -1.32 14.32
N SER A 117 -1.95 -2.26 13.95
CA SER A 117 -1.81 -3.00 12.69
C SER A 117 -2.05 -2.10 11.49
N LEU A 118 -1.55 -2.52 10.31
CA LEU A 118 -1.77 -1.77 9.08
C LEU A 118 -3.27 -1.61 8.78
N LYS A 119 -4.06 -2.67 8.99
CA LYS A 119 -5.51 -2.65 8.81
C LYS A 119 -6.18 -1.62 9.73
N GLU A 120 -5.84 -1.63 11.01
CA GLU A 120 -6.41 -0.67 11.98
C GLU A 120 -6.06 0.78 11.64
N ALA A 121 -4.84 1.02 11.15
CA ALA A 121 -4.43 2.34 10.69
C ALA A 121 -5.27 2.81 9.49
N VAL A 122 -5.52 1.90 8.54
CA VAL A 122 -6.39 2.17 7.38
C VAL A 122 -7.83 2.43 7.83
N ASP A 123 -8.37 1.63 8.74
CA ASP A 123 -9.72 1.82 9.27
C ASP A 123 -9.88 3.19 9.97
N LYS A 124 -8.87 3.61 10.73
CA LYS A 124 -8.86 4.96 11.34
C LYS A 124 -8.85 6.07 10.31
N ALA A 125 -8.03 5.95 9.26
CA ALA A 125 -7.98 6.94 8.19
C ALA A 125 -9.32 7.07 7.46
N VAL A 126 -9.98 5.95 7.14
CA VAL A 126 -11.30 5.94 6.49
C VAL A 126 -12.38 6.52 7.40
N SER A 127 -12.31 6.28 8.71
CA SER A 127 -13.33 6.80 9.64
C SER A 127 -13.40 8.34 9.66
N GLN A 128 -12.33 9.00 9.28
CA GLN A 128 -12.22 10.46 9.18
C GLN A 128 -12.77 11.00 7.84
N SER A 129 -13.00 10.14 6.85
CA SER A 129 -13.49 10.50 5.53
C SER A 129 -14.38 9.39 4.95
N ALA A 130 -15.61 9.32 5.45
CA ALA A 130 -16.56 8.21 5.22
C ALA A 130 -16.89 7.88 3.76
N LYS A 131 -16.54 8.77 2.80
CA LYS A 131 -16.75 8.56 1.37
C LYS A 131 -15.45 8.22 0.63
N ALA A 132 -14.30 8.31 1.30
CA ALA A 132 -13.02 8.08 0.67
C ALA A 132 -12.73 6.59 0.51
N ARG A 133 -12.07 6.23 -0.59
CA ARG A 133 -11.49 4.90 -0.82
C ARG A 133 -10.00 4.94 -0.55
N VAL A 134 -9.48 3.91 0.09
CA VAL A 134 -8.03 3.81 0.31
C VAL A 134 -7.37 3.23 -0.92
N VAL A 135 -6.38 3.93 -1.42
CA VAL A 135 -5.57 3.53 -2.58
C VAL A 135 -4.31 2.79 -2.14
N SER A 136 -3.65 3.31 -1.10
CA SER A 136 -2.45 2.68 -0.57
C SER A 136 -2.25 2.97 0.91
N ALA A 137 -1.49 2.11 1.57
CA ALA A 137 -1.03 2.27 2.95
C ALA A 137 0.41 1.77 3.05
N VAL A 138 1.34 2.67 3.32
CA VAL A 138 2.78 2.39 3.35
C VAL A 138 3.36 2.86 4.68
N PRO A 139 3.77 1.95 5.55
CA PRO A 139 4.45 2.28 6.80
C PRO A 139 5.88 2.78 6.58
N GLY A 140 6.29 3.67 7.45
CA GLY A 140 7.65 4.19 7.50
C GLY A 140 7.96 4.77 8.87
N LEU A 141 9.19 5.22 9.07
CA LEU A 141 9.61 5.92 10.29
C LEU A 141 9.69 7.43 10.02
N LYS A 142 9.03 8.22 10.86
CA LYS A 142 9.12 9.66 10.87
C LYS A 142 9.65 10.10 12.25
N ASP A 143 10.81 10.73 12.27
CA ASP A 143 11.47 11.14 13.51
C ASP A 143 11.64 9.98 14.53
N GLY A 144 11.84 8.75 14.01
CA GLY A 144 11.98 7.54 14.81
C GLY A 144 10.65 6.90 15.26
N HIS A 145 9.51 7.47 14.88
CA HIS A 145 8.17 6.95 15.18
C HIS A 145 7.55 6.24 13.99
N PRO A 146 6.89 5.09 14.18
CA PRO A 146 6.22 4.40 13.10
C PRO A 146 4.94 5.13 12.66
N VAL A 147 4.85 5.44 11.38
CA VAL A 147 3.73 6.17 10.77
C VAL A 147 3.34 5.48 9.46
N ALA A 148 2.06 5.31 9.18
CA ALA A 148 1.57 4.91 7.87
C ALA A 148 1.19 6.14 7.03
N SER A 149 1.78 6.23 5.84
CA SER A 149 1.34 7.14 4.79
C SER A 149 0.20 6.48 4.04
N ILE A 150 -1.00 7.04 4.13
CA ILE A 150 -2.22 6.46 3.56
C ILE A 150 -2.76 7.41 2.50
N VAL A 151 -2.89 6.91 1.27
CA VAL A 151 -3.47 7.65 0.16
C VAL A 151 -4.96 7.32 0.08
N LEU A 152 -5.77 8.35 0.11
CA LEU A 152 -7.22 8.29 0.00
C LEU A 152 -7.68 8.93 -1.31
N LEU A 153 -8.61 8.29 -2.00
CA LEU A 153 -9.38 8.88 -3.08
C LEU A 153 -10.70 9.41 -2.53
N ASP A 154 -10.88 10.73 -2.56
CA ASP A 154 -12.09 11.43 -2.13
C ASP A 154 -12.69 12.15 -3.35
N GLY A 155 -13.75 11.59 -3.93
CA GLY A 155 -14.23 11.99 -5.25
C GLY A 155 -13.21 11.65 -6.32
N GLU A 156 -12.67 12.67 -7.00
CA GLU A 156 -11.61 12.54 -8.02
C GLU A 156 -10.24 13.02 -7.52
N GLN A 157 -10.12 13.30 -6.22
CA GLN A 157 -8.90 13.84 -5.63
C GLN A 157 -8.19 12.83 -4.75
N LEU A 158 -6.90 12.65 -4.99
CA LEU A 158 -6.02 11.88 -4.10
C LEU A 158 -5.52 12.78 -2.97
N LYS A 159 -5.63 12.26 -1.75
CA LYS A 159 -5.14 12.93 -0.52
C LYS A 159 -4.29 11.96 0.27
N THR A 160 -3.16 12.43 0.77
CA THR A 160 -2.31 11.65 1.67
C THR A 160 -2.54 12.06 3.11
N VAL A 161 -2.79 11.09 3.97
CA VAL A 161 -2.87 11.28 5.43
C VAL A 161 -1.77 10.48 6.11
N GLN A 162 -1.23 11.03 7.21
CA GLN A 162 -0.24 10.37 8.04
C GLN A 162 -0.95 9.81 9.28
N GLN A 163 -0.93 8.49 9.43
CA GLN A 163 -1.55 7.80 10.55
C GLN A 163 -0.48 7.24 11.49
N PRO A 164 -0.35 7.75 12.74
CA PRO A 164 0.55 7.15 13.73
C PRO A 164 0.22 5.68 13.98
N LEU A 165 1.26 4.88 14.19
CA LEU A 165 1.17 3.43 14.45
C LEU A 165 1.61 3.05 15.87
N ASP A 166 2.20 4.00 16.64
CA ASP A 166 2.64 3.83 18.03
C ASP A 166 1.55 4.10 19.09
#